data_3f27f2a3b4462d450c1b8777f783da79
#
_entry.id   3f27f2a3b4462d450c1b8777f783da79
#
_cell.length_a   1.000
_cell.length_b   1.000
_cell.length_c   1.000
_cell.angle_alpha   90.00
_cell.angle_beta   90.00
_cell.angle_gamma   90.00
#
_symmetry.space_group_name_H-M   'P 1'
#
loop_
_entity.id
_entity.type
_entity.pdbx_description
1 polymer ?
#
loop_
_entity_poly.entity_id
_entity_poly.type
_entity_poly.pdbx_seq_one_letter_code
_entity_poly.pdbx_strand_id
1 'polypeptide(L)'
;VPVNPGMTNTGRIKERTILTESIKGLNTEDSEINEGTIRFDIIFYVWMKDGLAQMIINIEIQKDQPADYHLLNRSIYYVSRMISSQKGRDFVKSKYNDLKRVFNIWICLDMNENSLSRYYLANENILGECHWKGKQDLINIIFIGLTKDLPERDKKYELHRLLNAL
;
A
#
# COMPACT_ATOMS: atom_id res chain seq x y z
N VAL A 1 57.29 18.10 9.76
CA VAL A 1 55.93 17.87 10.26
C VAL A 1 54.98 17.88 9.09
N PRO A 2 54.33 16.78 8.68
CA PRO A 2 53.34 16.79 7.59
C PRO A 2 51.96 17.08 8.10
N VAL A 3 51.26 17.98 7.39
CA VAL A 3 49.90 18.42 7.58
C VAL A 3 48.92 17.37 6.96
N ASN A 4 47.95 16.95 7.71
CA ASN A 4 46.89 16.02 7.31
C ASN A 4 45.82 16.78 6.46
N PRO A 5 45.40 16.32 5.29
CA PRO A 5 44.30 16.92 4.56
C PRO A 5 42.95 16.32 4.98
N GLY A 6 41.99 17.20 5.08
CA GLY A 6 40.70 17.06 5.68
C GLY A 6 39.77 15.98 5.13
N MET A 7 38.92 15.52 6.00
CA MET A 7 37.73 14.69 5.74
C MET A 7 36.72 15.45 4.89
N THR A 8 36.49 14.97 3.68
CA THR A 8 35.39 15.44 2.82
C THR A 8 34.09 14.76 3.18
N ASN A 9 33.11 15.57 3.42
CA ASN A 9 31.75 15.29 3.82
C ASN A 9 30.94 14.69 2.64
N THR A 10 31.14 13.39 2.34
CA THR A 10 30.48 12.70 1.21
C THR A 10 29.33 11.77 1.63
N GLY A 11 29.01 11.69 2.92
CA GLY A 11 27.99 10.77 3.42
C GLY A 11 26.52 11.22 3.24
N ARG A 12 26.26 12.54 3.21
CA ARG A 12 24.88 13.07 3.25
C ARG A 12 24.15 13.16 1.91
N ILE A 13 24.87 13.14 0.80
CA ILE A 13 24.29 13.29 -0.56
C ILE A 13 23.76 11.94 -1.07
N LYS A 14 24.38 10.81 -0.68
CA LYS A 14 23.95 9.47 -1.11
C LYS A 14 22.62 9.00 -0.51
N GLU A 15 22.30 9.38 0.74
CA GLU A 15 21.04 8.96 1.37
C GLU A 15 19.81 9.65 0.77
N ARG A 16 19.94 10.90 0.34
CA ARG A 16 18.82 11.64 -0.29
C ARG A 16 18.48 11.15 -1.70
N THR A 17 19.46 10.71 -2.47
CA THR A 17 19.27 10.20 -3.84
C THR A 17 18.62 8.83 -3.83
N ILE A 18 18.91 7.97 -2.83
CA ILE A 18 18.34 6.62 -2.71
C ILE A 18 16.86 6.66 -2.34
N LEU A 19 16.40 7.66 -1.55
CA LEU A 19 15.00 7.80 -1.15
C LEU A 19 14.10 8.30 -2.29
N THR A 20 14.62 9.09 -3.22
CA THR A 20 13.84 9.60 -4.37
C THR A 20 13.63 8.57 -5.48
N GLU A 21 14.49 7.56 -5.58
CA GLU A 21 14.35 6.47 -6.55
C GLU A 21 13.54 5.27 -6.01
N SER A 22 13.16 5.27 -4.74
CA SER A 22 12.45 4.16 -4.10
C SER A 22 10.95 4.16 -4.29
N ILE A 23 10.38 5.25 -4.80
CA ILE A 23 8.92 5.39 -5.06
C ILE A 23 8.72 5.81 -6.51
N LYS A 24 7.86 5.08 -7.22
CA LYS A 24 7.46 5.39 -8.61
C LYS A 24 5.95 5.38 -8.73
N GLY A 25 5.37 6.49 -9.12
CA GLY A 25 3.95 6.60 -9.43
C GLY A 25 3.54 5.63 -10.55
N LEU A 26 2.32 5.13 -10.44
CA LEU A 26 1.65 4.34 -11.47
C LEU A 26 0.54 5.17 -12.12
N ASN A 27 0.02 4.66 -13.25
CA ASN A 27 -1.19 5.23 -13.83
C ASN A 27 -2.35 5.03 -12.85
N THR A 28 -3.07 6.10 -12.55
CA THR A 28 -4.23 6.09 -11.66
C THR A 28 -5.49 5.54 -12.31
N GLU A 29 -5.51 5.38 -13.63
CA GLU A 29 -6.60 4.75 -14.37
C GLU A 29 -6.25 3.31 -14.74
N ASP A 30 -7.13 2.37 -14.42
CA ASP A 30 -7.03 0.97 -14.79
C ASP A 30 -8.30 0.56 -15.54
N SER A 31 -8.12 0.26 -16.83
CA SER A 31 -9.20 -0.09 -17.75
C SER A 31 -9.05 -1.52 -18.23
N GLU A 32 -10.08 -2.32 -18.07
CA GLU A 32 -10.17 -3.70 -18.55
C GLU A 32 -11.32 -3.86 -19.53
N ILE A 33 -11.14 -4.74 -20.51
CA ILE A 33 -12.18 -5.05 -21.50
C ILE A 33 -13.40 -5.64 -20.78
N ASN A 34 -14.56 -5.04 -20.98
CA ASN A 34 -15.85 -5.40 -20.38
C ASN A 34 -15.96 -5.14 -18.85
N GLU A 35 -14.94 -4.60 -18.19
CA GLU A 35 -14.98 -4.30 -16.75
C GLU A 35 -14.99 -2.80 -16.43
N GLY A 36 -14.84 -1.97 -17.46
CA GLY A 36 -14.79 -0.52 -17.32
C GLY A 36 -13.48 0.00 -16.73
N THR A 37 -13.47 1.29 -16.43
CA THR A 37 -12.32 1.99 -15.86
C THR A 37 -12.56 2.24 -14.40
N ILE A 38 -11.60 1.87 -13.56
CA ILE A 38 -11.50 2.35 -12.18
C ILE A 38 -10.45 3.45 -12.09
N ARG A 39 -10.61 4.34 -11.12
CA ARG A 39 -9.66 5.40 -10.82
C ARG A 39 -9.20 5.27 -9.39
N PHE A 40 -7.89 5.28 -9.21
CA PHE A 40 -7.23 5.30 -7.92
C PHE A 40 -6.85 6.74 -7.58
N ASP A 41 -6.99 7.13 -6.32
CA ASP A 41 -6.59 8.48 -5.90
C ASP A 41 -5.07 8.63 -5.98
N ILE A 42 -4.34 7.74 -5.33
CA ILE A 42 -2.87 7.71 -5.35
C ILE A 42 -2.40 6.27 -5.43
N ILE A 43 -1.68 5.91 -6.49
CA ILE A 43 -1.11 4.57 -6.64
C ILE A 43 0.36 4.64 -7.04
N PHE A 44 1.21 3.82 -6.42
CA PHE A 44 2.65 3.81 -6.66
C PHE A 44 3.34 2.50 -6.28
N TYR A 45 4.53 2.28 -6.85
CA TYR A 45 5.45 1.24 -6.43
C TYR A 45 6.31 1.70 -5.26
N VAL A 46 6.63 0.76 -4.37
CA VAL A 46 7.68 0.91 -3.36
C VAL A 46 8.77 -0.12 -3.61
N TRP A 47 10.01 0.34 -3.72
CA TRP A 47 11.19 -0.48 -3.81
C TRP A 47 11.82 -0.66 -2.42
N MET A 48 12.22 -1.88 -2.12
CA MET A 48 13.03 -2.16 -0.94
C MET A 48 14.51 -1.84 -1.21
N LYS A 49 15.32 -1.83 -0.18
CA LYS A 49 16.76 -1.50 -0.27
C LYS A 49 17.57 -2.38 -1.22
N ASP A 50 17.07 -3.57 -1.55
CA ASP A 50 17.66 -4.49 -2.53
C ASP A 50 17.34 -4.12 -4.00
N GLY A 51 16.62 -3.03 -4.21
CA GLY A 51 16.29 -2.51 -5.55
C GLY A 51 15.14 -3.22 -6.25
N LEU A 52 14.54 -4.26 -5.64
CA LEU A 52 13.39 -4.95 -6.20
C LEU A 52 12.09 -4.30 -5.77
N ALA A 53 11.19 -3.99 -6.72
CA ALA A 53 9.84 -3.53 -6.39
C ALA A 53 9.10 -4.65 -5.66
N GLN A 54 8.77 -4.42 -4.40
CA GLN A 54 8.19 -5.44 -3.53
C GLN A 54 6.69 -5.29 -3.35
N MET A 55 6.16 -4.08 -3.54
CA MET A 55 4.75 -3.82 -3.30
C MET A 55 4.21 -2.68 -4.16
N ILE A 56 2.90 -2.73 -4.37
CA ILE A 56 2.08 -1.66 -4.95
C ILE A 56 1.21 -1.13 -3.82
N ILE A 57 1.21 0.18 -3.62
CA ILE A 57 0.38 0.84 -2.62
C ILE A 57 -0.61 1.75 -3.34
N ASN A 58 -1.88 1.61 -3.03
CA ASN A 58 -2.95 2.53 -3.36
C ASN A 58 -3.47 3.18 -2.08
N ILE A 59 -3.67 4.49 -2.11
CA ILE A 59 -4.26 5.27 -1.01
C ILE A 59 -5.51 5.96 -1.54
N GLU A 60 -6.62 5.76 -0.86
CA GLU A 60 -7.93 6.35 -1.13
C GLU A 60 -8.37 7.20 0.06
N ILE A 61 -8.91 8.37 -0.20
CA ILE A 61 -9.49 9.23 0.84
C ILE A 61 -11.00 9.20 0.69
N GLN A 62 -11.71 8.75 1.74
CA GLN A 62 -13.16 8.62 1.77
C GLN A 62 -13.75 9.53 2.83
N LYS A 63 -14.44 10.58 2.42
CA LYS A 63 -15.08 11.51 3.35
C LYS A 63 -16.40 10.96 3.89
N ASP A 64 -17.27 10.55 2.98
CA ASP A 64 -18.61 10.11 3.34
C ASP A 64 -18.78 8.59 3.13
N GLN A 65 -19.53 7.94 3.99
CA GLN A 65 -19.89 6.53 3.77
C GLN A 65 -20.85 6.43 2.59
N PRO A 66 -20.56 5.60 1.57
CA PRO A 66 -21.46 5.44 0.42
C PRO A 66 -22.78 4.81 0.87
N ALA A 67 -23.90 5.33 0.35
CA ALA A 67 -25.24 4.81 0.64
C ALA A 67 -25.56 3.54 -0.17
N ASP A 68 -25.01 3.42 -1.38
CA ASP A 68 -25.42 2.41 -2.36
C ASP A 68 -24.58 1.12 -2.31
N TYR A 69 -23.45 1.14 -1.60
CA TYR A 69 -22.55 -0.03 -1.50
C TYR A 69 -21.70 -0.01 -0.25
N HIS A 70 -21.20 -1.19 0.12
CA HIS A 70 -20.26 -1.32 1.23
C HIS A 70 -18.81 -1.06 0.77
N LEU A 71 -18.13 -0.19 1.50
CA LEU A 71 -16.76 0.22 1.16
C LEU A 71 -15.78 -0.98 1.13
N LEU A 72 -15.97 -1.97 2.01
CA LEU A 72 -15.18 -3.20 1.99
C LEU A 72 -15.31 -3.95 0.65
N ASN A 73 -16.53 -4.02 0.09
CA ASN A 73 -16.74 -4.69 -1.21
C ASN A 73 -16.02 -3.95 -2.34
N ARG A 74 -16.09 -2.61 -2.35
CA ARG A 74 -15.34 -1.79 -3.30
C ARG A 74 -13.84 -1.99 -3.15
N SER A 75 -13.32 -2.06 -1.93
CA SER A 75 -11.90 -2.25 -1.68
C SER A 75 -11.40 -3.63 -2.12
N ILE A 76 -12.22 -4.68 -1.96
CA ILE A 76 -11.94 -6.03 -2.49
C ILE A 76 -11.86 -6.00 -4.02
N TYR A 77 -12.79 -5.33 -4.68
CA TYR A 77 -12.76 -5.17 -6.14
C TYR A 77 -11.51 -4.42 -6.61
N TYR A 78 -11.14 -3.33 -5.94
CA TYR A 78 -9.94 -2.56 -6.26
C TYR A 78 -8.65 -3.40 -6.11
N VAL A 79 -8.52 -4.14 -5.03
CA VAL A 79 -7.37 -5.04 -4.83
C VAL A 79 -7.30 -6.11 -5.92
N SER A 80 -8.44 -6.68 -6.32
CA SER A 80 -8.50 -7.66 -7.40
C SER A 80 -8.01 -7.08 -8.73
N ARG A 81 -8.38 -5.85 -9.03
CA ARG A 81 -7.89 -5.10 -10.21
C ARG A 81 -6.38 -4.83 -10.11
N MET A 82 -5.87 -4.42 -8.94
CA MET A 82 -4.43 -4.22 -8.71
C MET A 82 -3.63 -5.52 -8.87
N ILE A 83 -4.20 -6.66 -8.54
CA ILE A 83 -3.57 -7.98 -8.78
C ILE A 83 -3.59 -8.33 -10.27
N SER A 84 -4.76 -8.23 -10.91
CA SER A 84 -4.92 -8.63 -12.33
C SER A 84 -4.12 -7.75 -13.28
N SER A 85 -4.05 -6.44 -13.03
CA SER A 85 -3.32 -5.47 -13.86
C SER A 85 -1.79 -5.63 -13.84
N GLN A 86 -1.26 -6.48 -12.98
CA GLN A 86 0.16 -6.83 -12.98
C GLN A 86 0.56 -7.72 -14.17
N LYS A 87 -0.41 -8.45 -14.75
CA LYS A 87 -0.15 -9.28 -15.93
C LYS A 87 0.21 -8.40 -17.13
N GLY A 88 1.31 -8.71 -17.79
CA GLY A 88 1.85 -7.91 -18.90
C GLY A 88 2.73 -6.75 -18.47
N ARG A 89 2.57 -6.25 -17.24
CA ARG A 89 3.39 -5.17 -16.66
C ARG A 89 4.48 -5.71 -15.72
N ASP A 90 4.10 -6.48 -14.72
CA ASP A 90 5.00 -6.99 -13.67
C ASP A 90 5.40 -8.44 -13.89
N PHE A 91 4.56 -9.21 -14.57
CA PHE A 91 4.88 -10.56 -14.97
C PHE A 91 4.26 -10.91 -16.33
N VAL A 92 4.85 -11.88 -17.01
CA VAL A 92 4.39 -12.35 -18.32
C VAL A 92 4.15 -13.86 -18.31
N LYS A 93 3.28 -14.33 -19.18
CA LYS A 93 2.90 -15.77 -19.28
C LYS A 93 2.39 -16.28 -17.93
N SER A 94 2.96 -17.38 -17.43
CA SER A 94 2.56 -18.04 -16.18
C SER A 94 3.52 -17.79 -15.01
N LYS A 95 4.28 -16.69 -15.05
CA LYS A 95 5.23 -16.34 -13.97
C LYS A 95 4.53 -15.72 -12.76
N TYR A 96 3.50 -16.39 -12.23
CA TYR A 96 2.71 -15.89 -11.10
C TYR A 96 3.51 -15.65 -9.80
N ASN A 97 4.70 -16.27 -9.67
CA ASN A 97 5.58 -16.01 -8.52
C ASN A 97 6.15 -14.59 -8.49
N ASP A 98 6.11 -13.87 -9.63
CA ASP A 98 6.56 -12.49 -9.74
C ASP A 98 5.49 -11.49 -9.28
N LEU A 99 4.27 -11.96 -8.95
CA LEU A 99 3.23 -11.11 -8.36
C LEU A 99 3.77 -10.33 -7.15
N LYS A 100 3.50 -9.05 -7.15
CA LYS A 100 3.84 -8.14 -6.06
C LYS A 100 2.69 -8.02 -5.07
N ARG A 101 3.03 -7.78 -3.81
CA ARG A 101 2.04 -7.45 -2.78
C ARG A 101 1.29 -6.18 -3.16
N VAL A 102 0.02 -6.15 -2.85
CA VAL A 102 -0.81 -4.96 -2.97
C VAL A 102 -1.31 -4.52 -1.60
N PHE A 103 -1.24 -3.22 -1.36
CA PHE A 103 -1.80 -2.55 -0.20
C PHE A 103 -2.81 -1.53 -0.68
N ASN A 104 -4.06 -1.71 -0.29
CA ASN A 104 -5.13 -0.76 -0.56
C ASN A 104 -5.53 -0.10 0.76
N ILE A 105 -5.15 1.16 0.94
CA ILE A 105 -5.28 1.91 2.18
C ILE A 105 -6.40 2.93 2.01
N TRP A 106 -7.40 2.84 2.85
CA TRP A 106 -8.54 3.74 2.90
C TRP A 106 -8.45 4.63 4.14
N ILE A 107 -8.36 5.94 3.94
CA ILE A 107 -8.41 6.94 4.99
C ILE A 107 -9.85 7.45 5.03
N CYS A 108 -10.62 6.98 6.02
CA CYS A 108 -12.02 7.32 6.19
C CYS A 108 -12.17 8.46 7.19
N LEU A 109 -12.67 9.60 6.71
CA LEU A 109 -12.85 10.80 7.53
C LEU A 109 -14.20 10.79 8.23
N ASP A 110 -14.34 11.63 9.25
CA ASP A 110 -15.60 11.87 9.97
C ASP A 110 -16.22 10.60 10.57
N MET A 111 -15.38 9.64 10.95
CA MET A 111 -15.81 8.41 11.60
C MET A 111 -16.20 8.65 13.06
N ASN A 112 -17.06 7.76 13.62
CA ASN A 112 -17.47 7.84 15.03
C ASN A 112 -16.32 7.55 16.00
N GLU A 113 -15.32 6.79 15.57
CA GLU A 113 -14.15 6.45 16.37
C GLU A 113 -12.88 6.33 15.54
N ASN A 114 -11.73 6.58 16.16
CA ASN A 114 -10.43 6.34 15.55
C ASN A 114 -10.17 4.84 15.50
N SER A 115 -9.95 4.29 14.32
CA SER A 115 -9.80 2.86 14.11
C SER A 115 -8.71 2.53 13.10
N LEU A 116 -8.15 1.32 13.22
CA LEU A 116 -7.20 0.76 12.27
C LEU A 116 -7.54 -0.72 12.10
N SER A 117 -7.96 -1.10 10.90
CA SER A 117 -8.33 -2.48 10.55
C SER A 117 -7.54 -2.96 9.35
N ARG A 118 -7.15 -4.24 9.35
CA ARG A 118 -6.50 -4.90 8.23
C ARG A 118 -7.26 -6.15 7.84
N TYR A 119 -7.54 -6.29 6.54
CA TYR A 119 -8.08 -7.50 5.91
C TYR A 119 -7.00 -8.12 5.04
N TYR A 120 -6.85 -9.45 5.12
CA TYR A 120 -5.80 -10.19 4.43
C TYR A 120 -6.23 -11.63 4.19
N LEU A 121 -5.51 -12.37 3.34
CA LEU A 121 -5.75 -13.81 3.15
C LEU A 121 -5.23 -14.58 4.37
N ALA A 122 -6.08 -15.42 4.93
CA ALA A 122 -5.72 -16.38 5.97
C ALA A 122 -5.89 -17.81 5.45
N ASN A 123 -5.12 -18.74 5.97
CA ASN A 123 -5.25 -20.16 5.70
C ASN A 123 -5.94 -20.85 6.87
N GLU A 124 -6.89 -21.74 6.55
CA GLU A 124 -7.51 -22.65 7.50
C GLU A 124 -7.40 -24.07 6.95
N ASN A 125 -6.82 -24.99 7.69
CA ASN A 125 -6.74 -26.40 7.31
C ASN A 125 -8.02 -27.11 7.75
N ILE A 126 -8.91 -27.39 6.80
CA ILE A 126 -10.19 -28.06 7.07
C ILE A 126 -10.00 -29.57 7.21
N LEU A 127 -9.06 -30.14 6.47
CA LEU A 127 -8.74 -31.57 6.51
C LEU A 127 -7.27 -31.79 6.18
N GLY A 128 -6.55 -32.42 7.10
CA GLY A 128 -5.11 -32.70 6.96
C GLY A 128 -4.25 -31.44 6.92
N GLU A 129 -2.96 -31.60 6.80
CA GLU A 129 -2.00 -30.51 6.66
C GLU A 129 -1.30 -30.60 5.29
N CYS A 130 -1.41 -29.54 4.50
CA CYS A 130 -0.69 -29.39 3.26
C CYS A 130 -0.08 -27.98 3.17
N HIS A 131 1.25 -27.92 3.03
CA HIS A 131 1.96 -26.67 2.89
C HIS A 131 2.05 -26.25 1.42
N TRP A 132 1.06 -25.52 0.94
CA TRP A 132 1.08 -24.90 -0.37
C TRP A 132 2.13 -23.78 -0.43
N LYS A 133 3.07 -23.92 -1.38
CA LYS A 133 4.10 -22.88 -1.60
C LYS A 133 3.47 -21.64 -2.24
N GLY A 134 3.82 -20.47 -1.75
CA GLY A 134 3.37 -19.19 -2.31
C GLY A 134 3.48 -18.04 -1.33
N LYS A 135 3.12 -16.84 -1.80
CA LYS A 135 3.04 -15.64 -0.98
C LYS A 135 1.62 -15.52 -0.42
N GLN A 136 1.44 -15.64 0.87
CA GLN A 136 0.13 -15.51 1.53
C GLN A 136 -0.25 -14.04 1.77
N ASP A 137 0.71 -13.13 1.73
CA ASP A 137 0.57 -11.71 2.03
C ASP A 137 0.41 -10.81 0.79
N LEU A 138 -0.06 -11.39 -0.33
CA LEU A 138 -0.25 -10.64 -1.59
C LEU A 138 -1.32 -9.57 -1.49
N ILE A 139 -2.36 -9.78 -0.69
CA ILE A 139 -3.54 -8.90 -0.57
C ILE A 139 -3.57 -8.30 0.83
N ASN A 140 -3.61 -6.97 0.89
CA ASN A 140 -3.75 -6.21 2.13
C ASN A 140 -4.70 -5.05 1.89
N ILE A 141 -5.83 -5.03 2.63
CA ILE A 141 -6.76 -3.91 2.65
C ILE A 141 -6.68 -3.31 4.05
N ILE A 142 -6.46 -2.01 4.14
CA ILE A 142 -6.31 -1.29 5.41
C ILE A 142 -7.33 -0.17 5.45
N PHE A 143 -8.13 -0.13 6.51
CA PHE A 143 -9.02 0.98 6.81
C PHE A 143 -8.49 1.75 8.02
N ILE A 144 -8.36 3.06 7.86
CA ILE A 144 -7.98 4.00 8.92
C ILE A 144 -9.16 4.93 9.12
N GLY A 145 -9.87 4.77 10.22
CA GLY A 145 -10.97 5.67 10.61
C GLY A 145 -10.44 6.84 11.41
N LEU A 146 -10.81 8.06 10.99
CA LEU A 146 -10.43 9.30 11.65
C LEU A 146 -11.69 10.01 12.16
N THR A 147 -11.70 10.36 13.45
CA THR A 147 -12.73 11.25 14.02
C THR A 147 -12.44 12.70 13.63
N LYS A 148 -13.44 13.59 13.78
CA LYS A 148 -13.26 15.04 13.59
C LYS A 148 -12.29 15.64 14.59
N ASP A 149 -12.27 15.10 15.79
CA ASP A 149 -11.43 15.59 16.86
C ASP A 149 -10.07 14.91 16.88
N LEU A 150 -9.04 15.69 17.19
CA LEU A 150 -7.69 15.15 17.33
C LEU A 150 -7.64 14.18 18.52
N PRO A 151 -7.21 12.93 18.33
CA PRO A 151 -7.15 11.98 19.43
C PRO A 151 -6.10 12.37 20.48
N GLU A 152 -6.26 11.81 21.68
CA GLU A 152 -5.33 11.99 22.80
C GLU A 152 -3.87 11.69 22.43
N ARG A 153 -2.91 12.23 23.19
CA ARG A 153 -1.49 11.97 23.02
C ARG A 153 -1.10 10.59 23.56
N ASP A 154 -1.41 9.57 22.79
CA ASP A 154 -1.02 8.19 23.06
C ASP A 154 -0.33 7.63 21.83
N LYS A 155 0.72 6.83 22.03
CA LYS A 155 1.50 6.19 20.97
C LYS A 155 0.63 5.39 20.00
N LYS A 156 -0.45 4.77 20.46
CA LYS A 156 -1.41 4.03 19.62
C LYS A 156 -2.12 4.92 18.59
N TYR A 157 -2.20 6.24 18.81
CA TYR A 157 -2.84 7.20 17.93
C TYR A 157 -1.86 8.09 17.14
N GLU A 158 -0.57 7.82 17.15
CA GLU A 158 0.42 8.64 16.41
C GLU A 158 0.06 8.80 14.93
N LEU A 159 -0.32 7.70 14.26
CA LEU A 159 -0.74 7.72 12.86
C LEU A 159 -2.00 8.59 12.66
N HIS A 160 -3.02 8.40 13.51
CA HIS A 160 -4.27 9.17 13.44
C HIS A 160 -4.01 10.66 13.67
N ARG A 161 -3.15 11.00 14.63
CA ARG A 161 -2.75 12.39 14.89
C ARG A 161 -2.00 13.02 13.72
N LEU A 162 -1.13 12.27 13.06
CA LEU A 162 -0.43 12.73 11.87
C LEU A 162 -1.41 13.00 10.73
N LEU A 163 -2.32 12.08 10.47
CA LEU A 163 -3.30 12.20 9.37
C LEU A 163 -4.34 13.30 9.63
N ASN A 164 -4.72 13.53 10.88
CA ASN A 164 -5.63 14.63 11.24
C ASN A 164 -4.96 16.01 11.18
N ALA A 165 -3.64 16.09 11.08
CA ALA A 165 -2.88 17.35 10.99
C ALA A 165 -2.65 17.79 9.53
N LEU A 166 -3.00 16.97 8.54
CA LEU A 166 -2.90 17.25 7.11
C LEU A 166 -4.17 17.89 6.58
#